data_968fd61e739391f4d648842ecdd0fd3f
#
_entry.id   968fd61e739391f4d648842ecdd0fd3f
#
_cell.length_a   1.000
_cell.length_b   1.000
_cell.length_c   1.000
_cell.angle_alpha   90.00
_cell.angle_beta   90.00
_cell.angle_gamma   90.00
#
_symmetry.space_group_name_H-M   'P 1'
#
loop_
_entity.id
_entity.type
_entity.pdbx_description
1 polymer ?
#
loop_
_entity_poly.entity_id
_entity_poly.type
_entity_poly.pdbx_seq_one_letter_code
_entity_poly.pdbx_strand_id
1 'polypeptide(L)'
;MIYRENFGSLILPLLLSALVGYLLGSISFAILLTKAFAHEDVRAHGSGNAGATNVLRVAGKKASALTFLLDFCKCVASVLVGYFLVKHACVANGVDPEMARLGMYAAGFCCMIGHMYPLYFGFRGGKGVVTTAAMMLLLDWRVFLICFAVFLLVFLKKRMVSLSSITAAAIYPVVTFCMTYFVDCCVGGLPVLYVVMATLVAALIGATVIIKHRANIKRIRNGTESTISFKKK
;
A
#
# COMPACT_ATOMS: atom_id res chain seq x y z
N MET A 1 23.85 11.31 -23.50
CA MET A 1 23.05 12.51 -23.19
C MET A 1 23.38 12.90 -21.76
N ILE A 2 23.95 14.12 -21.52
CA ILE A 2 24.29 14.55 -20.15
C ILE A 2 23.01 15.14 -19.53
N TYR A 3 22.41 14.44 -18.58
CA TYR A 3 21.25 14.95 -17.86
C TYR A 3 21.69 16.08 -16.91
N ARG A 4 20.90 17.15 -16.86
CA ARG A 4 21.11 18.23 -15.90
C ARG A 4 20.57 17.85 -14.54
N GLU A 5 21.31 18.12 -13.46
CA GLU A 5 20.85 17.95 -12.08
C GLU A 5 19.91 19.09 -11.66
N ASN A 6 18.80 19.27 -12.38
CA ASN A 6 17.82 20.29 -12.03
C ASN A 6 16.64 19.65 -11.25
N PHE A 7 16.93 19.12 -10.07
CA PHE A 7 15.92 18.51 -9.20
C PHE A 7 14.80 19.48 -8.78
N GLY A 8 15.06 20.79 -8.79
CA GLY A 8 14.04 21.80 -8.49
C GLY A 8 12.82 21.73 -9.40
N SER A 9 13.01 21.34 -10.68
CA SER A 9 11.92 21.19 -11.64
C SER A 9 10.97 20.03 -11.33
N LEU A 10 11.36 19.08 -10.48
CA LEU A 10 10.55 17.93 -10.08
C LEU A 10 9.69 18.19 -8.84
N ILE A 11 9.91 19.27 -8.09
CA ILE A 11 9.19 19.56 -6.84
C ILE A 11 7.68 19.65 -7.10
N LEU A 12 7.25 20.46 -8.05
CA LEU A 12 5.83 20.63 -8.38
C LEU A 12 5.18 19.32 -8.87
N PRO A 13 5.76 18.58 -9.84
CA PRO A 13 5.24 17.25 -10.24
C PRO A 13 5.14 16.24 -9.08
N LEU A 14 6.10 16.24 -8.15
CA LEU A 14 6.06 15.36 -6.97
C LEU A 14 4.94 15.77 -6.01
N LEU A 15 4.75 17.07 -5.74
CA LEU A 15 3.65 17.56 -4.92
C LEU A 15 2.28 17.24 -5.54
N LEU A 16 2.14 17.42 -6.85
CA LEU A 16 0.92 17.04 -7.58
C LEU A 16 0.68 15.54 -7.53
N SER A 17 1.71 14.72 -7.68
CA SER A 17 1.63 13.27 -7.56
C SER A 17 1.16 12.86 -6.17
N ALA A 18 1.71 13.46 -5.12
CA ALA A 18 1.33 13.24 -3.73
C ALA A 18 -0.14 13.64 -3.47
N LEU A 19 -0.55 14.81 -3.95
CA LEU A 19 -1.91 15.33 -3.82
C LEU A 19 -2.93 14.41 -4.51
N VAL A 20 -2.70 14.08 -5.79
CA VAL A 20 -3.59 13.18 -6.54
C VAL A 20 -3.64 11.80 -5.87
N GLY A 21 -2.50 11.26 -5.45
CA GLY A 21 -2.43 10.02 -4.71
C GLY A 21 -3.28 10.04 -3.44
N TYR A 22 -3.16 11.09 -2.63
CA TYR A 22 -3.95 11.24 -1.41
C TYR A 22 -5.46 11.35 -1.68
N LEU A 23 -5.85 12.14 -2.67
CA LEU A 23 -7.27 12.32 -3.04
C LEU A 23 -7.89 11.00 -3.56
N LEU A 24 -7.21 10.28 -4.46
CA LEU A 24 -7.65 8.96 -4.92
C LEU A 24 -7.66 7.94 -3.77
N GLY A 25 -6.66 7.94 -2.93
CA GLY A 25 -6.60 7.11 -1.73
C GLY A 25 -7.75 7.34 -0.78
N SER A 26 -8.21 8.60 -0.65
CA SER A 26 -9.29 9.02 0.23
C SER A 26 -10.67 8.51 -0.20
N ILE A 27 -10.83 7.95 -1.42
CA ILE A 27 -12.04 7.24 -1.82
C ILE A 27 -12.07 5.90 -1.07
N SER A 28 -12.99 5.77 -0.09
CA SER A 28 -13.14 4.55 0.71
C SER A 28 -14.18 3.62 0.11
N PHE A 29 -13.75 2.70 -0.74
CA PHE A 29 -14.66 1.72 -1.34
C PHE A 29 -15.29 0.80 -0.30
N ALA A 30 -14.62 0.55 0.83
CA ALA A 30 -15.19 -0.21 1.93
C ALA A 30 -16.47 0.45 2.49
N ILE A 31 -16.46 1.77 2.69
CA ILE A 31 -17.64 2.52 3.18
C ILE A 31 -18.71 2.57 2.09
N LEU A 32 -18.34 2.94 0.87
CA LEU A 32 -19.27 3.08 -0.25
C LEU A 32 -20.00 1.78 -0.57
N LEU A 33 -19.26 0.67 -0.69
CA LEU A 33 -19.85 -0.61 -1.05
C LEU A 33 -20.65 -1.24 0.10
N THR A 34 -20.22 -1.08 1.36
CA THR A 34 -21.02 -1.56 2.48
C THR A 34 -22.34 -0.78 2.56
N LYS A 35 -22.31 0.53 2.34
CA LYS A 35 -23.55 1.33 2.28
C LYS A 35 -24.45 0.90 1.12
N ALA A 36 -23.88 0.59 -0.05
CA ALA A 36 -24.65 0.15 -1.22
C ALA A 36 -25.24 -1.26 -1.08
N PHE A 37 -24.52 -2.21 -0.46
CA PHE A 37 -24.94 -3.62 -0.39
C PHE A 37 -25.68 -3.99 0.90
N ALA A 38 -25.42 -3.30 2.02
CA ALA A 38 -25.98 -3.60 3.32
C ALA A 38 -26.70 -2.42 3.98
N HIS A 39 -26.72 -1.24 3.35
CA HIS A 39 -27.29 0.02 3.88
C HIS A 39 -26.69 0.46 5.23
N GLU A 40 -25.45 0.03 5.53
CA GLU A 40 -24.78 0.22 6.80
C GLU A 40 -23.41 0.88 6.64
N ASP A 41 -22.90 1.54 7.68
CA ASP A 41 -21.51 1.98 7.72
C ASP A 41 -20.63 0.87 8.30
N VAL A 42 -19.69 0.37 7.49
CA VAL A 42 -18.75 -0.69 7.88
C VAL A 42 -17.99 -0.38 9.18
N ARG A 43 -17.86 0.89 9.54
CA ARG A 43 -17.13 1.35 10.74
C ARG A 43 -17.93 1.19 12.03
N ALA A 44 -19.26 1.03 11.93
CA ALA A 44 -20.14 0.77 13.08
C ALA A 44 -20.20 -0.73 13.44
N HIS A 45 -19.71 -1.62 12.55
CA HIS A 45 -19.89 -3.06 12.69
C HIS A 45 -18.57 -3.85 12.64
N GLY A 46 -18.60 -5.08 13.16
CA GLY A 46 -17.47 -6.01 13.12
C GLY A 46 -16.23 -5.48 13.83
N SER A 47 -15.13 -5.31 13.09
CA SER A 47 -13.89 -4.78 13.66
C SER A 47 -13.80 -3.24 13.66
N GLY A 48 -14.80 -2.55 13.15
CA GLY A 48 -14.81 -1.09 12.98
C GLY A 48 -13.84 -0.55 11.93
N ASN A 49 -13.17 -1.42 11.16
CA ASN A 49 -12.17 -1.03 10.16
C ASN A 49 -12.79 -0.90 8.77
N ALA A 50 -12.50 0.17 8.05
CA ALA A 50 -12.95 0.36 6.66
C ALA A 50 -12.02 -0.38 5.67
N GLY A 51 -12.15 -1.70 5.57
CA GLY A 51 -11.36 -2.52 4.66
C GLY A 51 -12.06 -3.84 4.30
N ALA A 52 -11.62 -4.47 3.20
CA ALA A 52 -12.27 -5.64 2.59
C ALA A 52 -12.59 -6.76 3.59
N THR A 53 -11.70 -7.06 4.56
CA THR A 53 -11.93 -8.10 5.57
C THR A 53 -13.12 -7.78 6.49
N ASN A 54 -13.38 -6.52 6.81
CA ASN A 54 -14.55 -6.14 7.60
C ASN A 54 -15.81 -6.10 6.72
N VAL A 55 -15.68 -5.63 5.48
CA VAL A 55 -16.77 -5.67 4.48
C VAL A 55 -17.25 -7.11 4.27
N LEU A 56 -16.34 -8.10 4.27
CA LEU A 56 -16.70 -9.53 4.19
C LEU A 56 -17.65 -9.95 5.31
N ARG A 57 -17.47 -9.41 6.53
CA ARG A 57 -18.30 -9.74 7.70
C ARG A 57 -19.66 -9.04 7.68
N VAL A 58 -19.72 -7.82 7.15
CA VAL A 58 -20.89 -6.94 7.21
C VAL A 58 -21.76 -7.05 5.96
N ALA A 59 -21.14 -7.04 4.78
CA ALA A 59 -21.83 -6.96 3.48
C ALA A 59 -21.56 -8.17 2.56
N GLY A 60 -20.84 -9.19 3.07
CA GLY A 60 -20.64 -10.46 2.38
C GLY A 60 -19.54 -10.46 1.30
N LYS A 61 -19.42 -11.61 0.61
CA LYS A 61 -18.30 -11.92 -0.28
C LYS A 61 -18.20 -10.99 -1.49
N LYS A 62 -19.33 -10.68 -2.15
CA LYS A 62 -19.35 -9.83 -3.36
C LYS A 62 -18.83 -8.41 -3.06
N ALA A 63 -19.38 -7.77 -2.03
CA ALA A 63 -18.95 -6.44 -1.61
C ALA A 63 -17.48 -6.41 -1.18
N SER A 64 -17.02 -7.46 -0.48
CA SER A 64 -15.62 -7.59 -0.07
C SER A 64 -14.66 -7.73 -1.25
N ALA A 65 -14.99 -8.57 -2.23
CA ALA A 65 -14.17 -8.76 -3.43
C ALA A 65 -14.07 -7.46 -4.26
N LEU A 66 -15.19 -6.75 -4.44
CA LEU A 66 -15.21 -5.45 -5.09
C LEU A 66 -14.39 -4.41 -4.32
N THR A 67 -14.52 -4.37 -2.99
CA THR A 67 -13.70 -3.49 -2.14
C THR A 67 -12.21 -3.74 -2.34
N PHE A 68 -11.80 -5.01 -2.31
CA PHE A 68 -10.42 -5.39 -2.53
C PHE A 68 -9.93 -4.92 -3.90
N LEU A 69 -10.68 -5.25 -4.97
CA LEU A 69 -10.32 -4.90 -6.34
C LEU A 69 -10.21 -3.39 -6.53
N LEU A 70 -11.20 -2.62 -6.08
CA LEU A 70 -11.23 -1.17 -6.27
C LEU A 70 -10.18 -0.45 -5.40
N ASP A 71 -9.91 -0.93 -4.17
CA ASP A 71 -8.81 -0.40 -3.35
C ASP A 71 -7.43 -0.72 -3.96
N PHE A 72 -7.28 -1.86 -4.62
CA PHE A 72 -6.09 -2.20 -5.39
C PHE A 72 -5.95 -1.28 -6.62
N CYS A 73 -6.99 -1.19 -7.45
CA CYS A 73 -6.99 -0.39 -8.67
C CYS A 73 -6.78 1.11 -8.40
N LYS A 74 -7.35 1.69 -7.34
CA LYS A 74 -7.11 3.11 -7.02
C LYS A 74 -5.64 3.40 -6.72
N CYS A 75 -4.93 2.45 -6.07
CA CYS A 75 -3.51 2.60 -5.80
C CYS A 75 -2.68 2.42 -7.08
N VAL A 76 -3.02 1.44 -7.92
CA VAL A 76 -2.41 1.30 -9.26
C VAL A 76 -2.56 2.59 -10.05
N ALA A 77 -3.77 3.13 -10.15
CA ALA A 77 -4.02 4.39 -10.85
C ALA A 77 -3.19 5.55 -10.26
N SER A 78 -3.14 5.67 -8.93
CA SER A 78 -2.33 6.70 -8.27
C SER A 78 -0.85 6.60 -8.62
N VAL A 79 -0.27 5.39 -8.54
CA VAL A 79 1.14 5.13 -8.84
C VAL A 79 1.46 5.46 -10.30
N LEU A 80 0.61 5.05 -11.23
CA LEU A 80 0.78 5.34 -12.66
C LEU A 80 0.67 6.83 -12.96
N VAL A 81 -0.30 7.54 -12.36
CA VAL A 81 -0.39 9.00 -12.51
C VAL A 81 0.88 9.67 -12.00
N GLY A 82 1.39 9.28 -10.82
CA GLY A 82 2.64 9.81 -10.29
C GLY A 82 3.84 9.56 -11.20
N TYR A 83 3.94 8.34 -11.74
CA TYR A 83 4.98 8.00 -12.69
C TYR A 83 4.95 8.90 -13.93
N PHE A 84 3.79 9.03 -14.59
CA PHE A 84 3.67 9.79 -15.82
C PHE A 84 3.86 11.30 -15.63
N LEU A 85 3.36 11.86 -14.51
CA LEU A 85 3.56 13.27 -14.18
C LEU A 85 5.06 13.60 -14.04
N VAL A 86 5.79 12.80 -13.25
CA VAL A 86 7.22 13.05 -13.03
C VAL A 86 8.03 12.72 -14.28
N LYS A 87 7.70 11.64 -15.01
CA LYS A 87 8.35 11.29 -16.27
C LYS A 87 8.25 12.40 -17.30
N HIS A 88 7.07 13.00 -17.47
CA HIS A 88 6.86 14.13 -18.37
C HIS A 88 7.75 15.31 -17.98
N ALA A 89 7.81 15.63 -16.67
CA ALA A 89 8.68 16.69 -16.18
C ALA A 89 10.17 16.39 -16.38
N CYS A 90 10.61 15.16 -16.20
CA CYS A 90 11.99 14.73 -16.46
C CYS A 90 12.35 14.98 -17.93
N VAL A 91 11.54 14.52 -18.87
CA VAL A 91 11.76 14.69 -20.29
C VAL A 91 11.79 16.18 -20.67
N ALA A 92 10.84 16.98 -20.18
CA ALA A 92 10.72 18.40 -20.50
C ALA A 92 11.93 19.24 -19.99
N ASN A 93 12.56 18.82 -18.88
CA ASN A 93 13.65 19.56 -18.23
C ASN A 93 15.04 18.91 -18.42
N GLY A 94 15.15 17.86 -19.23
CA GLY A 94 16.42 17.16 -19.46
C GLY A 94 16.97 16.45 -18.21
N VAL A 95 16.10 16.03 -17.28
CA VAL A 95 16.43 15.23 -16.09
C VAL A 95 16.32 13.74 -16.45
N ASP A 96 17.07 12.89 -15.75
CA ASP A 96 17.04 11.46 -15.98
C ASP A 96 15.61 10.90 -15.81
N PRO A 97 15.05 10.21 -16.84
CA PRO A 97 13.72 9.62 -16.78
C PRO A 97 13.53 8.58 -15.66
N GLU A 98 14.60 7.96 -15.17
CA GLU A 98 14.55 7.03 -14.04
C GLU A 98 14.05 7.72 -12.75
N MET A 99 14.18 9.04 -12.64
CA MET A 99 13.62 9.83 -11.54
C MET A 99 12.08 9.80 -11.51
N ALA A 100 11.42 9.33 -12.57
CA ALA A 100 9.96 9.11 -12.58
C ALA A 100 9.50 8.13 -11.48
N ARG A 101 10.38 7.25 -11.00
CA ARG A 101 10.11 6.37 -9.85
C ARG A 101 9.77 7.15 -8.59
N LEU A 102 10.31 8.35 -8.40
CA LEU A 102 9.97 9.22 -7.28
C LEU A 102 8.48 9.57 -7.27
N GLY A 103 7.88 9.77 -8.44
CA GLY A 103 6.44 9.99 -8.60
C GLY A 103 5.62 8.78 -8.16
N MET A 104 6.09 7.56 -8.46
CA MET A 104 5.44 6.32 -8.00
C MET A 104 5.44 6.23 -6.46
N TYR A 105 6.57 6.51 -5.83
CA TYR A 105 6.69 6.52 -4.37
C TYR A 105 5.80 7.60 -3.74
N ALA A 106 5.84 8.82 -4.24
CA ALA A 106 5.06 9.95 -3.73
C ALA A 106 3.55 9.67 -3.82
N ALA A 107 3.06 9.30 -5.00
CA ALA A 107 1.64 9.03 -5.21
C ALA A 107 1.17 7.78 -4.48
N GLY A 108 1.93 6.68 -4.52
CA GLY A 108 1.58 5.42 -3.85
C GLY A 108 1.52 5.55 -2.34
N PHE A 109 2.53 6.19 -1.72
CA PHE A 109 2.56 6.45 -0.29
C PHE A 109 1.39 7.36 0.14
N CYS A 110 1.15 8.45 -0.57
CA CYS A 110 0.04 9.35 -0.27
C CYS A 110 -1.32 8.68 -0.51
N CYS A 111 -1.45 7.78 -1.50
CA CYS A 111 -2.65 6.96 -1.67
C CYS A 111 -2.89 6.03 -0.47
N MET A 112 -1.84 5.40 0.05
CA MET A 112 -1.92 4.58 1.27
C MET A 112 -2.36 5.44 2.47
N ILE A 113 -1.80 6.64 2.65
CA ILE A 113 -2.19 7.57 3.72
C ILE A 113 -3.65 8.02 3.54
N GLY A 114 -4.08 8.36 2.31
CA GLY A 114 -5.47 8.70 2.00
C GLY A 114 -6.44 7.56 2.31
N HIS A 115 -6.07 6.30 2.01
CA HIS A 115 -6.87 5.14 2.39
C HIS A 115 -6.96 4.96 3.92
N MET A 116 -5.91 5.27 4.66
CA MET A 116 -5.89 5.16 6.13
C MET A 116 -6.58 6.32 6.83
N TYR A 117 -6.52 7.50 6.24
CA TYR A 117 -7.06 8.77 6.76
C TYR A 117 -7.82 9.51 5.64
N PRO A 118 -8.97 8.95 5.20
CA PRO A 118 -9.69 9.46 4.04
C PRO A 118 -10.34 10.81 4.33
N LEU A 119 -9.99 11.82 3.53
CA LEU A 119 -10.53 13.18 3.63
C LEU A 119 -12.07 13.19 3.58
N TYR A 120 -12.64 12.45 2.64
CA TYR A 120 -14.10 12.45 2.38
C TYR A 120 -14.91 11.72 3.46
N PHE A 121 -14.25 11.02 4.41
CA PHE A 121 -14.92 10.16 5.38
C PHE A 121 -14.45 10.42 6.83
N GLY A 122 -14.06 11.68 7.14
CA GLY A 122 -13.70 12.12 8.48
C GLY A 122 -12.41 11.46 9.01
N PHE A 123 -11.45 11.18 8.12
CA PHE A 123 -10.12 10.63 8.42
C PHE A 123 -10.14 9.26 9.14
N ARG A 124 -11.24 8.49 9.01
CA ARG A 124 -11.43 7.17 9.61
C ARG A 124 -11.54 6.11 8.54
N GLY A 125 -10.42 5.57 8.10
CA GLY A 125 -10.28 4.61 7.00
C GLY A 125 -9.77 3.23 7.39
N GLY A 126 -9.11 2.57 6.42
CA GLY A 126 -8.55 1.23 6.53
C GLY A 126 -7.15 1.19 7.12
N LYS A 127 -6.42 0.10 6.84
CA LYS A 127 -5.05 -0.15 7.34
C LYS A 127 -3.98 -0.15 6.27
N GLY A 128 -4.36 0.07 5.02
CA GLY A 128 -3.42 0.22 3.93
C GLY A 128 -2.82 -1.07 3.36
N VAL A 129 -3.28 -2.26 3.77
CA VAL A 129 -2.68 -3.53 3.33
C VAL A 129 -2.78 -3.72 1.82
N VAL A 130 -3.97 -3.54 1.25
CA VAL A 130 -4.22 -3.74 -0.19
C VAL A 130 -3.52 -2.66 -1.03
N THR A 131 -3.54 -1.41 -0.56
CA THR A 131 -2.84 -0.30 -1.24
C THR A 131 -1.33 -0.47 -1.16
N THR A 132 -0.78 -0.94 -0.04
CA THR A 132 0.65 -1.29 0.07
C THR A 132 1.01 -2.43 -0.88
N ALA A 133 0.19 -3.47 -0.98
CA ALA A 133 0.43 -4.59 -1.89
C ALA A 133 0.42 -4.14 -3.36
N ALA A 134 -0.53 -3.29 -3.76
CA ALA A 134 -0.59 -2.73 -5.10
C ALA A 134 0.64 -1.86 -5.43
N MET A 135 1.04 -1.00 -4.50
CA MET A 135 2.23 -0.17 -4.66
C MET A 135 3.51 -1.03 -4.75
N MET A 136 3.66 -2.01 -3.87
CA MET A 136 4.82 -2.92 -3.85
C MET A 136 4.95 -3.67 -5.17
N LEU A 137 3.85 -4.19 -5.72
CA LEU A 137 3.83 -4.89 -7.01
C LEU A 137 4.36 -4.01 -8.16
N LEU A 138 4.01 -2.72 -8.18
CA LEU A 138 4.44 -1.80 -9.23
C LEU A 138 5.87 -1.27 -9.03
N LEU A 139 6.33 -1.17 -7.79
CA LEU A 139 7.69 -0.72 -7.47
C LEU A 139 8.72 -1.83 -7.67
N ASP A 140 8.44 -3.02 -7.12
CA ASP A 140 9.26 -4.23 -7.30
C ASP A 140 8.41 -5.49 -7.12
N TRP A 141 8.04 -6.11 -8.23
CA TRP A 141 7.24 -7.35 -8.24
C TRP A 141 7.92 -8.53 -7.52
N ARG A 142 9.28 -8.57 -7.47
CA ARG A 142 10.05 -9.62 -6.78
C ARG A 142 9.84 -9.53 -5.27
N VAL A 143 9.96 -8.32 -4.74
CA VAL A 143 9.70 -8.02 -3.33
C VAL A 143 8.23 -8.32 -2.99
N PHE A 144 7.29 -7.93 -3.87
CA PHE A 144 5.88 -8.24 -3.70
C PHE A 144 5.64 -9.75 -3.60
N LEU A 145 6.19 -10.56 -4.51
CA LEU A 145 5.98 -12.02 -4.50
C LEU A 145 6.49 -12.67 -3.21
N ILE A 146 7.68 -12.27 -2.71
CA ILE A 146 8.23 -12.81 -1.47
C ILE A 146 7.37 -12.42 -0.27
N CYS A 147 7.00 -11.15 -0.14
CA CYS A 147 6.14 -10.67 0.94
C CYS A 147 4.74 -11.31 0.89
N PHE A 148 4.18 -11.49 -0.31
CA PHE A 148 2.91 -12.18 -0.52
C PHE A 148 2.97 -13.66 -0.17
N ALA A 149 4.05 -14.36 -0.52
CA ALA A 149 4.27 -15.75 -0.14
C ALA A 149 4.32 -15.90 1.40
N VAL A 150 5.02 -15.02 2.10
CA VAL A 150 5.06 -15.02 3.58
C VAL A 150 3.67 -14.70 4.16
N PHE A 151 2.97 -13.71 3.61
CA PHE A 151 1.57 -13.42 3.99
C PHE A 151 0.72 -14.68 3.86
N LEU A 152 0.79 -15.37 2.72
CA LEU A 152 -0.02 -16.57 2.45
C LEU A 152 0.35 -17.73 3.39
N LEU A 153 1.63 -17.99 3.63
CA LEU A 153 2.09 -19.03 4.56
C LEU A 153 1.58 -18.80 5.98
N VAL A 154 1.67 -17.57 6.50
CA VAL A 154 1.15 -17.22 7.83
C VAL A 154 -0.39 -17.33 7.85
N PHE A 155 -1.06 -16.89 6.79
CA PHE A 155 -2.51 -16.96 6.67
C PHE A 155 -3.01 -18.40 6.65
N LEU A 156 -2.39 -19.28 5.89
CA LEU A 156 -2.78 -20.71 5.82
C LEU A 156 -2.59 -21.40 7.17
N LYS A 157 -1.54 -21.07 7.93
CA LYS A 157 -1.27 -21.66 9.25
C LYS A 157 -2.15 -21.09 10.36
N LYS A 158 -2.39 -19.78 10.38
CA LYS A 158 -3.03 -19.09 11.52
C LYS A 158 -4.44 -18.58 11.22
N ARG A 159 -4.86 -18.53 9.96
CA ARG A 159 -6.17 -18.02 9.52
C ARG A 159 -6.47 -16.58 9.95
N MET A 160 -5.45 -15.80 10.29
CA MET A 160 -5.53 -14.41 10.74
C MET A 160 -4.94 -13.47 9.69
N VAL A 161 -5.80 -12.74 8.95
CA VAL A 161 -5.35 -11.74 7.96
C VAL A 161 -4.45 -10.67 8.61
N SER A 162 -4.80 -10.23 9.83
CA SER A 162 -4.03 -9.21 10.54
C SER A 162 -2.61 -9.66 10.88
N LEU A 163 -2.42 -10.87 11.40
CA LEU A 163 -1.10 -11.41 11.69
C LEU A 163 -0.27 -11.55 10.41
N SER A 164 -0.88 -12.07 9.34
CA SER A 164 -0.22 -12.20 8.03
C SER A 164 0.23 -10.85 7.48
N SER A 165 -0.64 -9.82 7.60
CA SER A 165 -0.30 -8.45 7.16
C SER A 165 0.83 -7.82 7.97
N ILE A 166 0.82 -8.01 9.29
CA ILE A 166 1.87 -7.51 10.19
C ILE A 166 3.21 -8.19 9.85
N THR A 167 3.21 -9.51 9.66
CA THR A 167 4.43 -10.25 9.31
C THR A 167 4.98 -9.80 7.95
N ALA A 168 4.12 -9.70 6.93
CA ALA A 168 4.54 -9.22 5.62
C ALA A 168 5.08 -7.78 5.67
N ALA A 169 4.44 -6.89 6.44
CA ALA A 169 4.90 -5.51 6.62
C ALA A 169 6.25 -5.43 7.37
N ALA A 170 6.48 -6.31 8.33
CA ALA A 170 7.73 -6.36 9.10
C ALA A 170 8.93 -6.85 8.26
N ILE A 171 8.72 -7.83 7.38
CA ILE A 171 9.79 -8.34 6.51
C ILE A 171 10.02 -7.46 5.26
N TYR A 172 9.06 -6.61 4.89
CA TYR A 172 9.13 -5.80 3.67
C TYR A 172 10.44 -5.03 3.53
N PRO A 173 10.93 -4.25 4.52
CA PRO A 173 12.22 -3.56 4.41
C PRO A 173 13.41 -4.51 4.30
N VAL A 174 13.38 -5.67 4.95
CA VAL A 174 14.45 -6.66 4.87
C VAL A 174 14.52 -7.26 3.47
N VAL A 175 13.39 -7.66 2.90
CA VAL A 175 13.32 -8.19 1.53
C VAL A 175 13.73 -7.13 0.52
N THR A 176 13.27 -5.88 0.70
CA THR A 176 13.69 -4.76 -0.16
C THR A 176 15.20 -4.57 -0.12
N PHE A 177 15.80 -4.53 1.09
CA PHE A 177 17.25 -4.43 1.23
C PHE A 177 17.97 -5.57 0.52
N CYS A 178 17.58 -6.82 0.75
CA CYS A 178 18.22 -7.98 0.12
C CYS A 178 18.15 -7.92 -1.41
N MET A 179 16.98 -7.60 -1.97
CA MET A 179 16.82 -7.51 -3.43
C MET A 179 17.61 -6.36 -4.04
N THR A 180 17.50 -5.16 -3.44
CA THR A 180 18.20 -3.99 -3.97
C THR A 180 19.71 -4.04 -3.76
N TYR A 181 20.18 -4.61 -2.66
CA TYR A 181 21.63 -4.72 -2.40
C TYR A 181 22.27 -5.84 -3.22
N PHE A 182 21.80 -7.08 -3.06
CA PHE A 182 22.47 -8.22 -3.69
C PHE A 182 22.21 -8.33 -5.20
N VAL A 183 21.01 -7.98 -5.65
CA VAL A 183 20.66 -8.11 -7.06
C VAL A 183 20.89 -6.80 -7.82
N ASP A 184 20.29 -5.70 -7.36
CA ASP A 184 20.30 -4.48 -8.14
C ASP A 184 21.62 -3.68 -7.97
N CYS A 185 22.23 -3.67 -6.78
CA CYS A 185 23.51 -2.98 -6.55
C CYS A 185 24.70 -3.84 -6.93
N CYS A 186 24.87 -5.05 -6.32
CA CYS A 186 26.07 -5.87 -6.54
C CYS A 186 26.15 -6.46 -7.94
N VAL A 187 25.04 -6.85 -8.54
CA VAL A 187 24.99 -7.46 -9.89
C VAL A 187 24.61 -6.43 -10.94
N GLY A 188 23.58 -5.60 -10.67
CA GLY A 188 23.06 -4.62 -11.62
C GLY A 188 23.78 -3.26 -11.62
N GLY A 189 24.71 -3.01 -10.68
CA GLY A 189 25.52 -1.78 -10.64
C GLY A 189 24.76 -0.53 -10.18
N LEU A 190 23.56 -0.66 -9.60
CA LEU A 190 22.86 0.50 -9.04
C LEU A 190 23.60 1.09 -7.82
N PRO A 191 23.53 2.43 -7.63
CA PRO A 191 24.27 3.06 -6.54
C PRO A 191 23.73 2.64 -5.16
N VAL A 192 24.61 2.56 -4.18
CA VAL A 192 24.27 2.23 -2.77
C VAL A 192 23.21 3.20 -2.21
N LEU A 193 23.20 4.46 -2.65
CA LEU A 193 22.18 5.44 -2.26
C LEU A 193 20.76 4.95 -2.59
N TYR A 194 20.58 4.30 -3.76
CA TYR A 194 19.28 3.71 -4.13
C TYR A 194 18.85 2.63 -3.12
N VAL A 195 19.77 1.75 -2.72
CA VAL A 195 19.50 0.70 -1.72
C VAL A 195 19.03 1.32 -0.40
N VAL A 196 19.76 2.33 0.08
CA VAL A 196 19.42 3.02 1.34
C VAL A 196 18.04 3.67 1.25
N MET A 197 17.78 4.44 0.19
CA MET A 197 16.50 5.15 0.03
C MET A 197 15.33 4.19 -0.12
N ALA A 198 15.44 3.14 -0.95
CA ALA A 198 14.39 2.15 -1.13
C ALA A 198 14.07 1.41 0.20
N THR A 199 15.11 1.03 0.95
CA THR A 199 14.96 0.36 2.25
C THR A 199 14.31 1.26 3.28
N LEU A 200 14.71 2.54 3.37
CA LEU A 200 14.11 3.51 4.30
C LEU A 200 12.62 3.74 3.99
N VAL A 201 12.27 3.88 2.71
CA VAL A 201 10.86 4.02 2.31
C VAL A 201 10.07 2.75 2.62
N ALA A 202 10.61 1.56 2.35
CA ALA A 202 9.99 0.30 2.71
C ALA A 202 9.78 0.18 4.23
N ALA A 203 10.75 0.60 5.04
CA ALA A 203 10.65 0.62 6.49
C ALA A 203 9.55 1.59 6.98
N LEU A 204 9.47 2.79 6.41
CA LEU A 204 8.41 3.76 6.71
C LEU A 204 7.02 3.21 6.40
N ILE A 205 6.85 2.59 5.24
CA ILE A 205 5.57 1.97 4.83
C ILE A 205 5.23 0.82 5.76
N GLY A 206 6.16 -0.09 6.01
CA GLY A 206 5.97 -1.24 6.90
C GLY A 206 5.60 -0.82 8.32
N ALA A 207 6.31 0.15 8.88
CA ALA A 207 6.03 0.72 10.20
C ALA A 207 4.63 1.34 10.26
N THR A 208 4.24 2.11 9.23
CA THR A 208 2.91 2.73 9.14
C THR A 208 1.79 1.67 9.16
N VAL A 209 1.95 0.59 8.40
CA VAL A 209 1.00 -0.53 8.40
C VAL A 209 0.94 -1.21 9.78
N ILE A 210 2.09 -1.48 10.41
CA ILE A 210 2.15 -2.12 11.74
C ILE A 210 1.47 -1.22 12.79
N ILE A 211 1.74 0.08 12.80
CA ILE A 211 1.11 1.04 13.71
C ILE A 211 -0.42 1.04 13.54
N LYS A 212 -0.93 0.99 12.31
CA LYS A 212 -2.38 0.89 12.05
C LYS A 212 -2.99 -0.45 12.52
N HIS A 213 -2.16 -1.46 12.79
CA HIS A 213 -2.58 -2.75 13.34
C HIS A 213 -2.49 -2.83 14.88
N ARG A 214 -2.21 -1.73 15.60
CA ARG A 214 -2.06 -1.73 17.07
C ARG A 214 -3.21 -2.43 17.81
N ALA A 215 -4.46 -2.20 17.41
CA ALA A 215 -5.62 -2.86 18.01
C ALA A 215 -5.67 -4.37 17.71
N ASN A 216 -5.21 -4.79 16.53
CA ASN A 216 -5.09 -6.23 16.20
C ASN A 216 -3.98 -6.88 17.01
N ILE A 217 -2.83 -6.21 17.17
CA ILE A 217 -1.71 -6.72 17.99
C ILE A 217 -2.18 -6.97 19.41
N LYS A 218 -2.97 -6.02 20.00
CA LYS A 218 -3.57 -6.23 21.33
C LYS A 218 -4.48 -7.46 21.35
N ARG A 219 -5.37 -7.63 20.36
CA ARG A 219 -6.26 -8.80 20.28
C ARG A 219 -5.51 -10.11 20.04
N ILE A 220 -4.45 -10.10 19.23
CA ILE A 220 -3.60 -11.28 19.01
C ILE A 220 -2.92 -11.70 20.32
N ARG A 221 -2.37 -10.77 21.08
CA ARG A 221 -1.75 -11.04 22.40
C ARG A 221 -2.75 -11.62 23.40
N ASN A 222 -3.99 -11.15 23.36
CA ASN A 222 -5.06 -11.60 24.25
C ASN A 222 -5.80 -12.87 23.74
N GLY A 223 -5.41 -13.45 22.60
CA GLY A 223 -6.07 -14.60 22.00
C GLY A 223 -7.48 -14.32 21.46
N THR A 224 -7.86 -13.05 21.26
CA THR A 224 -9.23 -12.62 20.83
C THR A 224 -9.29 -12.12 19.39
N GLU A 225 -8.22 -12.26 18.62
CA GLU A 225 -8.22 -11.85 17.22
C GLU A 225 -9.06 -12.81 16.36
N SER A 226 -9.86 -12.23 15.46
CA SER A 226 -10.78 -13.00 14.61
C SER A 226 -10.03 -13.81 13.55
N THR A 227 -10.41 -15.08 13.41
CA THR A 227 -9.94 -15.97 12.35
C THR A 227 -10.96 -16.08 11.21
N ILE A 228 -10.49 -16.38 9.99
CA ILE A 228 -11.37 -16.70 8.86
C ILE A 228 -11.60 -18.22 8.82
N SER A 229 -12.90 -18.63 8.93
CA SER A 229 -13.32 -20.02 8.75
C SER A 229 -13.70 -20.26 7.29
N PHE A 230 -13.23 -21.37 6.71
CA PHE A 230 -13.63 -21.86 5.39
C PHE A 230 -14.76 -22.89 5.45
N LYS A 231 -15.22 -23.26 6.65
CA LYS A 231 -16.39 -24.15 6.76
C LYS A 231 -17.62 -23.41 6.22
N LYS A 232 -18.27 -23.99 5.19
CA LYS A 232 -19.62 -23.59 4.79
C LYS A 232 -20.52 -23.78 6.03
N LYS A 233 -21.17 -22.70 6.49
CA LYS A 233 -22.41 -22.88 7.25
C LYS A 233 -23.48 -23.33 6.31
#